data_d8eede3166fa7190112ca6cb432c6f90
#
_entry.id   d8eede3166fa7190112ca6cb432c6f90
#
_cell.length_a   1.000
_cell.length_b   1.000
_cell.length_c   1.000
_cell.angle_alpha   90.00
_cell.angle_beta   90.00
_cell.angle_gamma   90.00
#
_symmetry.space_group_name_H-M   'P 1'
#
loop_
_entity.id
_entity.type
_entity.pdbx_description
1 polymer ?
#
loop_
_entity_poly.entity_id
_entity_poly.type
_entity_poly.pdbx_seq_one_letter_code
_entity_poly.pdbx_strand_id
1 'polypeptide(L)'
;MKASEIFKQYIWLTDTIYRSGGISLQELNERWVRTEMSGGVPMTRMTFNRHKMAIEEIFGLCIECQRKGGYYYYIENEEVLKNNNLQHWLLDSLSIS
;
A
#
# COMPACT_ATOMS: atom_id res chain seq x y z
N MET A 1 12.96 -7.72 13.00
CA MET A 1 12.30 -7.84 11.69
C MET A 1 13.29 -7.61 10.55
N LYS A 2 13.22 -8.43 9.55
CA LYS A 2 14.10 -8.27 8.40
C LYS A 2 13.57 -7.18 7.49
N ALA A 3 14.49 -6.42 6.87
CA ALA A 3 14.11 -5.33 5.97
C ALA A 3 13.21 -5.83 4.82
N SER A 4 13.43 -7.05 4.35
CA SER A 4 12.64 -7.61 3.25
C SER A 4 11.18 -7.83 3.63
N GLU A 5 10.88 -8.09 4.89
CA GLU A 5 9.51 -8.28 5.34
C GLU A 5 8.75 -6.96 5.35
N ILE A 6 9.38 -5.90 5.82
CA ILE A 6 8.80 -4.56 5.80
C ILE A 6 8.56 -4.13 4.35
N PHE A 7 9.51 -4.43 3.50
CA PHE A 7 9.42 -4.05 2.09
C PHE A 7 8.23 -4.73 1.40
N LYS A 8 8.00 -6.01 1.70
CA LYS A 8 6.83 -6.73 1.20
C LYS A 8 5.53 -6.08 1.63
N GLN A 9 5.49 -5.56 2.86
CA GLN A 9 4.32 -4.85 3.35
C GLN A 9 4.07 -3.57 2.55
N TYR A 10 5.14 -2.82 2.25
CA TYR A 10 5.04 -1.60 1.44
C TYR A 10 4.54 -1.93 0.03
N ILE A 11 5.05 -2.99 -0.55
CA ILE A 11 4.63 -3.43 -1.88
C ILE A 11 3.15 -3.81 -1.88
N TRP A 12 2.73 -4.59 -0.88
CA TRP A 12 1.35 -5.01 -0.76
C TRP A 12 0.41 -3.80 -0.63
N LEU A 13 0.78 -2.85 0.23
CA LEU A 13 -0.02 -1.64 0.43
C LEU A 13 -0.14 -0.82 -0.85
N THR A 14 0.99 -0.60 -1.50
CA THR A 14 1.03 0.17 -2.74
C THR A 14 0.16 -0.47 -3.82
N ASP A 15 0.31 -1.78 -4.01
CA ASP A 15 -0.47 -2.52 -5.00
C ASP A 15 -1.96 -2.47 -4.69
N THR A 16 -2.32 -2.67 -3.42
CA THR A 16 -3.71 -2.67 -2.99
C THR A 16 -4.36 -1.31 -3.23
N ILE A 17 -3.69 -0.23 -2.85
CA ILE A 17 -4.21 1.13 -3.06
C ILE A 17 -4.31 1.42 -4.55
N TYR A 18 -3.28 1.06 -5.32
CA TYR A 18 -3.25 1.31 -6.76
C TYR A 18 -4.40 0.58 -7.48
N ARG A 19 -4.58 -0.70 -7.21
CA ARG A 19 -5.59 -1.50 -7.89
C ARG A 19 -7.01 -1.12 -7.50
N SER A 20 -7.19 -0.62 -6.27
CA SER A 20 -8.52 -0.25 -5.79
C SER A 20 -9.01 1.06 -6.41
N GLY A 21 -8.11 1.93 -6.84
CA GLY A 21 -8.47 3.26 -7.30
C GLY A 21 -8.91 4.20 -6.21
N GLY A 22 -8.93 3.72 -4.98
CA GLY A 22 -9.34 4.48 -3.80
C GLY A 22 -9.88 3.52 -2.76
N ILE A 23 -9.31 3.52 -1.57
CA ILE A 23 -9.68 2.55 -0.53
C ILE A 23 -9.63 3.21 0.84
N SER A 24 -10.63 2.93 1.67
CA SER A 24 -10.62 3.40 3.05
C SER A 24 -9.70 2.52 3.89
N LEU A 25 -9.29 3.05 5.05
CA LEU A 25 -8.46 2.27 5.96
C LEU A 25 -9.21 1.02 6.44
N GLN A 26 -10.52 1.13 6.63
CA GLN A 26 -11.34 0.00 7.05
C GLN A 26 -11.31 -1.11 6.00
N GLU A 27 -11.55 -0.78 4.74
CA GLU A 27 -11.52 -1.76 3.66
C GLU A 27 -10.14 -2.35 3.47
N LEU A 28 -9.11 -1.50 3.59
CA LEU A 28 -7.73 -1.95 3.49
C LEU A 28 -7.42 -2.96 4.57
N ASN A 29 -7.87 -2.71 5.79
CA ASN A 29 -7.65 -3.63 6.90
C ASN A 29 -8.43 -4.93 6.75
N GLU A 30 -9.61 -4.90 6.14
CA GLU A 30 -10.36 -6.11 5.86
C GLU A 30 -9.56 -7.05 4.96
N ARG A 31 -8.81 -6.48 4.02
CA ARG A 31 -7.93 -7.25 3.14
C ARG A 31 -6.61 -7.61 3.82
N TRP A 32 -6.07 -6.67 4.59
CA TRP A 32 -4.79 -6.85 5.27
C TRP A 32 -4.80 -8.03 6.23
N VAL A 33 -5.85 -8.16 7.04
CA VAL A 33 -5.93 -9.24 8.04
C VAL A 33 -6.02 -10.63 7.41
N ARG A 34 -6.31 -10.71 6.13
CA ARG A 34 -6.34 -11.98 5.40
C ARG A 34 -4.97 -12.40 4.92
N THR A 35 -3.99 -11.50 4.98
CA THR A 35 -2.61 -11.84 4.58
C THR A 35 -1.88 -12.50 5.74
N GLU A 36 -0.91 -13.34 5.40
CA GLU A 36 -0.06 -13.94 6.42
C GLU A 36 0.80 -12.90 7.12
N MET A 37 1.21 -11.87 6.37
CA MET A 37 2.03 -10.80 6.92
C MET A 37 1.39 -10.10 8.11
N SER A 38 0.06 -10.08 8.15
CA SER A 38 -0.68 -9.37 9.19
C SER A 38 -0.73 -10.14 10.52
N GLY A 39 -0.60 -11.45 10.46
CA GLY A 39 -0.86 -12.27 11.62
C GLY A 39 -2.30 -12.15 12.12
N GLY A 40 -3.20 -11.69 11.26
CA GLY A 40 -4.60 -11.49 11.61
C GLY A 40 -4.87 -10.18 12.35
N VAL A 41 -3.86 -9.31 12.49
CA VAL A 41 -3.98 -8.07 13.26
C VAL A 41 -4.11 -6.88 12.30
N PRO A 42 -5.15 -6.05 12.47
CA PRO A 42 -5.30 -4.87 11.61
C PRO A 42 -4.25 -3.81 11.91
N MET A 43 -3.97 -2.97 10.94
CA MET A 43 -3.08 -1.82 11.14
C MET A 43 -3.81 -0.72 11.88
N THR A 44 -3.11 -0.12 12.86
CA THR A 44 -3.61 1.11 13.45
C THR A 44 -3.43 2.24 12.44
N ARG A 45 -4.15 3.34 12.66
CA ARG A 45 -3.98 4.52 11.81
C ARG A 45 -2.54 5.04 11.85
N MET A 46 -1.90 4.97 13.01
CA MET A 46 -0.51 5.41 13.15
C MET A 46 0.43 4.54 12.32
N THR A 47 0.28 3.23 12.39
CA THR A 47 1.10 2.31 11.61
C THR A 47 0.88 2.51 10.12
N PHE A 48 -0.37 2.66 9.70
CA PHE A 48 -0.69 2.91 8.30
C PHE A 48 -0.04 4.21 7.82
N ASN A 49 -0.13 5.27 8.60
CA ASN A 49 0.47 6.55 8.21
C ASN A 49 1.99 6.45 8.09
N ARG A 50 2.64 5.71 8.97
CA ARG A 50 4.09 5.49 8.89
C ARG A 50 4.46 4.76 7.60
N HIS A 51 3.72 3.71 7.27
CA HIS A 51 3.95 2.97 6.04
C HIS A 51 3.68 3.85 4.82
N LYS A 52 2.62 4.64 4.86
CA LYS A 52 2.28 5.55 3.78
C LYS A 52 3.42 6.54 3.50
N MET A 53 3.96 7.13 4.56
CA MET A 53 5.08 8.08 4.42
C MET A 53 6.32 7.40 3.87
N ALA A 54 6.62 6.19 4.32
CA ALA A 54 7.75 5.44 3.83
C ALA A 54 7.59 5.09 2.35
N ILE A 55 6.39 4.68 1.95
CA ILE A 55 6.09 4.37 0.55
C ILE A 55 6.27 5.60 -0.32
N GLU A 56 5.77 6.75 0.13
CA GLU A 56 5.91 7.99 -0.61
C GLU A 56 7.38 8.34 -0.83
N GLU A 57 8.19 8.16 0.20
CA GLU A 57 9.60 8.48 0.13
C GLU A 57 10.39 7.49 -0.72
N ILE A 58 10.15 6.19 -0.51
CA ILE A 58 10.93 5.14 -1.19
C ILE A 58 10.58 5.06 -2.67
N PHE A 59 9.29 5.12 -2.99
CA PHE A 59 8.82 4.92 -4.36
C PHE A 59 8.52 6.23 -5.10
N GLY A 60 8.62 7.36 -4.43
CA GLY A 60 8.31 8.64 -5.06
C GLY A 60 6.85 8.82 -5.38
N LEU A 61 5.97 8.18 -4.61
CA LEU A 61 4.53 8.23 -4.84
C LEU A 61 3.87 9.29 -3.96
N CYS A 62 2.73 9.81 -4.44
CA CYS A 62 1.86 10.69 -3.66
C CYS A 62 0.59 9.94 -3.34
N ILE A 63 0.42 9.58 -2.08
CA ILE A 63 -0.79 8.90 -1.60
C ILE A 63 -1.66 9.95 -0.94
N GLU A 64 -2.73 10.33 -1.63
CA GLU A 64 -3.64 11.37 -1.16
C GLU A 64 -4.85 10.75 -0.48
N CYS A 65 -5.52 11.55 0.34
CA CYS A 65 -6.74 11.13 1.03
C CYS A 65 -7.89 12.02 0.58
N GLN A 66 -8.88 11.42 -0.06
CA GLN A 66 -10.09 12.14 -0.42
C GLN A 66 -11.06 12.04 0.75
N ARG A 67 -11.48 13.19 1.28
CA ARG A 67 -12.35 13.24 2.45
C ARG A 67 -13.83 13.31 2.12
N LYS A 68 -14.15 13.65 0.90
CA LYS A 68 -15.55 13.82 0.47
C LYS A 68 -16.18 12.45 0.27
N GLY A 69 -17.22 12.16 1.03
CA GLY A 69 -17.88 10.86 0.98
C GLY A 69 -17.19 9.77 1.78
N GLY A 70 -16.24 10.14 2.65
CA GLY A 70 -15.45 9.23 3.44
C GLY A 70 -13.96 9.50 3.24
N TYR A 71 -13.14 8.74 3.94
CA TYR A 71 -11.69 8.89 3.83
C TYR A 71 -11.16 7.77 2.93
N TYR A 72 -10.89 8.11 1.66
CA TYR A 72 -10.37 7.15 0.69
C TYR A 72 -8.97 7.54 0.29
N TYR A 73 -8.04 6.59 0.37
CA TYR A 73 -6.65 6.79 -0.02
C TYR A 73 -6.46 6.32 -1.47
N TYR A 74 -5.74 7.10 -2.24
CA TYR A 74 -5.47 6.79 -3.64
C TYR A 74 -4.10 7.34 -4.03
N ILE A 75 -3.53 6.80 -5.11
CA ILE A 75 -2.24 7.24 -5.61
C ILE A 75 -2.49 8.30 -6.68
N GLU A 76 -2.06 9.52 -6.41
CA GLU A 76 -2.29 10.65 -7.29
C GLU A 76 -1.42 10.60 -8.53
N ASN A 77 -0.15 10.20 -8.38
CA ASN A 77 0.81 10.19 -9.47
C ASN A 77 1.07 8.77 -9.99
N GLU A 78 0.01 8.11 -10.47
CA GLU A 78 0.09 6.72 -10.94
C GLU A 78 1.10 6.51 -12.07
N GLU A 79 1.41 7.57 -12.83
CA GLU A 79 2.36 7.48 -13.93
C GLU A 79 3.74 7.05 -13.46
N VAL A 80 4.09 7.31 -12.21
CA VAL A 80 5.37 6.87 -11.65
C VAL A 80 5.46 5.36 -11.66
N LEU A 81 4.36 4.68 -11.31
CA LEU A 81 4.31 3.23 -11.32
C LEU A 81 4.44 2.66 -12.74
N LYS A 82 3.83 3.32 -13.70
CA LYS A 82 3.83 2.86 -15.08
C LYS A 82 5.18 3.07 -15.75
N ASN A 83 5.87 4.16 -15.41
CA ASN A 83 7.09 4.59 -16.11
C ASN A 83 8.39 4.00 -15.55
N ASN A 84 8.37 3.50 -14.32
CA ASN A 84 9.59 3.10 -13.62
C ASN A 84 9.72 1.59 -13.43
N ASN A 85 9.00 0.78 -14.17
CA ASN A 85 8.98 -0.68 -14.01
C ASN A 85 8.58 -1.13 -12.59
N LEU A 86 8.16 -0.19 -11.77
CA LEU A 86 7.77 -0.48 -10.41
C LEU A 86 6.55 -1.40 -10.37
N GLN A 87 5.63 -1.21 -11.30
CA GLN A 87 4.45 -2.04 -11.41
C GLN A 87 4.81 -3.51 -11.69
N HIS A 88 5.75 -3.72 -12.60
CA HIS A 88 6.22 -5.06 -12.93
C HIS A 88 6.87 -5.72 -11.70
N TRP A 89 7.66 -4.95 -10.99
CA TRP A 89 8.34 -5.40 -9.79
C TRP A 89 7.36 -5.72 -8.66
N LEU A 90 6.31 -4.92 -8.53
CA LEU A 90 5.24 -5.18 -7.56
C LEU A 90 4.58 -6.53 -7.85
N LEU A 91 4.26 -6.79 -9.12
CA LEU A 91 3.62 -8.03 -9.52
C LEU A 91 4.52 -9.23 -9.25
N ASP A 92 5.80 -9.12 -9.58
CA ASP A 92 6.76 -10.20 -9.35
C ASP A 92 6.90 -10.51 -7.87
N SER A 93 6.99 -9.47 -7.04
CA SER A 93 7.17 -9.64 -5.60
C SER A 93 5.96 -10.30 -4.95
N LEU A 94 4.76 -9.97 -5.41
CA LEU A 94 3.54 -10.53 -4.85
C LEU A 94 3.24 -11.93 -5.37
N SER A 95 3.67 -12.25 -6.58
CA SER A 95 3.41 -13.56 -7.16
C SER A 95 4.33 -14.64 -6.63
N ILE A 96 5.45 -14.28 -6.03
CA ILE A 96 6.41 -15.22 -5.48
C ILE A 96 6.03 -15.66 -4.06
N SER A 97 5.20 -14.90 -3.39
CA SER A 97 4.82 -15.18 -2.00
C SER A 97 3.96 -16.42 -1.80
#